data_f40f5efc2f346ffbe40ec186c4975c90
#
_entry.id   f40f5efc2f346ffbe40ec186c4975c90
#
_cell.length_a   1.000
_cell.length_b   1.000
_cell.length_c   1.000
_cell.angle_alpha   90.00
_cell.angle_beta   90.00
_cell.angle_gamma   90.00
#
_symmetry.space_group_name_H-M   'P 1'
#
loop_
_entity.id
_entity.type
_entity.pdbx_description
1 polymer ?
#
loop_
_entity_poly.entity_id
_entity_poly.type
_entity_poly.pdbx_seq_one_letter_code
_entity_poly.pdbx_strand_id
1 'polypeptide(L)'
;MSNEVLNVIKKRRSIRTYKADAIPEEILNAVLEAGTFAPTGGGKQSPIIVAITLPQENMMLAAASLGLGLVWVHRERGIFDNLKGKTLLKEWGVSESLRGVGAIALGYPASSDVKAVERKEDYIVRI
;
A
#
# COMPACT_ATOMS: atom_id res chain seq x y z
N MET A 1 8.78 -25.31 5.50
CA MET A 1 7.68 -24.78 6.33
C MET A 1 6.85 -23.82 5.47
N SER A 2 5.53 -23.99 5.43
CA SER A 2 4.59 -23.12 4.70
C SER A 2 3.49 -22.69 5.66
N ASN A 3 3.12 -21.41 5.65
CA ASN A 3 1.95 -20.91 6.35
C ASN A 3 1.22 -19.89 5.45
N GLU A 4 0.04 -19.49 5.84
CA GLU A 4 -0.83 -18.61 5.05
C GLU A 4 -0.15 -17.26 4.75
N VAL A 5 0.50 -16.65 5.74
CA VAL A 5 1.22 -15.37 5.56
C VAL A 5 2.35 -15.50 4.54
N LEU A 6 3.17 -16.54 4.63
CA LEU A 6 4.25 -16.79 3.67
C LEU A 6 3.70 -17.03 2.25
N ASN A 7 2.54 -17.67 2.14
CA ASN A 7 1.89 -17.90 0.85
C ASN A 7 1.41 -16.57 0.23
N VAL A 8 0.80 -15.69 1.03
CA VAL A 8 0.37 -14.35 0.59
C VAL A 8 1.58 -13.54 0.11
N ILE A 9 2.65 -13.50 0.90
CA ILE A 9 3.89 -12.78 0.54
C ILE A 9 4.43 -13.28 -0.82
N LYS A 10 4.51 -14.59 -1.02
CA LYS A 10 5.04 -15.19 -2.26
C LYS A 10 4.13 -14.98 -3.47
N LYS A 11 2.81 -14.96 -3.25
CA LYS A 11 1.81 -14.82 -4.33
C LYS A 11 1.51 -13.38 -4.70
N ARG A 12 1.71 -12.42 -3.80
CA ARG A 12 1.44 -10.99 -4.06
C ARG A 12 2.18 -10.49 -5.31
N ARG A 13 1.50 -9.73 -6.13
CA ARG A 13 2.05 -9.07 -7.34
C ARG A 13 1.72 -7.57 -7.32
N SER A 14 2.53 -6.78 -8.00
CA SER A 14 2.24 -5.38 -8.28
C SER A 14 1.22 -5.31 -9.44
N ILE A 15 0.00 -4.97 -9.12
CA ILE A 15 -1.11 -4.83 -10.07
C ILE A 15 -1.24 -3.37 -10.48
N ARG A 16 -1.35 -3.08 -11.76
CA ARG A 16 -1.44 -1.72 -12.32
C ARG A 16 -2.66 -1.53 -13.21
N THR A 17 -3.46 -2.57 -13.38
CA THR A 17 -4.70 -2.53 -14.16
C THR A 17 -5.81 -3.13 -13.33
N TYR A 18 -6.87 -2.38 -13.10
CA TYR A 18 -7.95 -2.73 -12.19
C TYR A 18 -9.28 -2.77 -12.92
N LYS A 19 -10.22 -3.54 -12.37
CA LYS A 19 -11.63 -3.48 -12.74
C LYS A 19 -12.25 -2.18 -12.24
N ALA A 20 -13.38 -1.80 -12.80
CA ALA A 20 -14.15 -0.64 -12.35
C ALA A 20 -14.98 -0.90 -11.09
N ASP A 21 -14.97 -2.14 -10.58
CA ASP A 21 -15.76 -2.54 -9.42
C ASP A 21 -15.29 -1.80 -8.16
N ALA A 22 -16.22 -1.22 -7.42
CA ALA A 22 -15.94 -0.58 -6.15
C ALA A 22 -15.54 -1.62 -5.09
N ILE A 23 -14.57 -1.27 -4.24
CA ILE A 23 -14.21 -2.09 -3.09
C ILE A 23 -15.28 -1.87 -1.99
N PRO A 24 -15.91 -2.93 -1.46
CA PRO A 24 -16.81 -2.80 -0.32
C PRO A 24 -16.13 -2.12 0.87
N GLU A 25 -16.87 -1.27 1.57
CA GLU A 25 -16.34 -0.46 2.68
C GLU A 25 -15.73 -1.33 3.79
N GLU A 26 -16.34 -2.46 4.11
CA GLU A 26 -15.82 -3.41 5.10
C GLU A 26 -14.44 -3.97 4.73
N ILE A 27 -14.23 -4.28 3.43
CA ILE A 27 -12.93 -4.76 2.93
C ILE A 27 -11.89 -3.63 2.96
N LEU A 28 -12.29 -2.43 2.57
CA LEU A 28 -11.43 -1.26 2.64
C LEU A 28 -11.02 -0.97 4.09
N ASN A 29 -11.96 -1.00 5.02
CA ASN A 29 -11.71 -0.78 6.45
C ASN A 29 -10.76 -1.82 7.04
N ALA A 30 -10.90 -3.10 6.69
CA ALA A 30 -9.98 -4.15 7.13
C ALA A 30 -8.54 -3.90 6.63
N VAL A 31 -8.39 -3.42 5.40
CA VAL A 31 -7.09 -3.04 4.83
C VAL A 31 -6.52 -1.82 5.57
N LEU A 32 -7.33 -0.78 5.82
CA LEU A 32 -6.92 0.42 6.56
C LEU A 32 -6.49 0.07 7.99
N GLU A 33 -7.28 -0.73 8.69
CA GLU A 33 -6.96 -1.21 10.03
C GLU A 33 -5.61 -1.93 10.07
N ALA A 34 -5.37 -2.86 9.14
CA ALA A 34 -4.07 -3.55 9.06
C ALA A 34 -2.89 -2.59 8.94
N GLY A 35 -3.07 -1.44 8.29
CA GLY A 35 -2.07 -0.37 8.20
C GLY A 35 -1.73 0.25 9.54
N THR A 36 -2.69 0.34 10.47
CA THR A 36 -2.46 0.91 11.80
C THR A 36 -1.55 0.05 12.67
N PHE A 37 -1.43 -1.23 12.37
CA PHE A 37 -0.53 -2.17 13.05
C PHE A 37 0.90 -2.16 12.51
N ALA A 38 1.20 -1.31 11.49
CA ALA A 38 2.57 -1.17 11.02
C ALA A 38 3.49 -0.62 12.13
N PRO A 39 4.70 -1.19 12.32
CA PRO A 39 5.61 -0.71 13.34
C PRO A 39 6.05 0.73 13.03
N THR A 40 6.07 1.57 14.06
CA THR A 40 6.53 2.96 13.96
C THR A 40 7.75 3.19 14.86
N GLY A 41 8.65 4.07 14.43
CA GLY A 41 9.85 4.38 15.20
C GLY A 41 9.53 4.85 16.61
N GLY A 42 9.97 4.10 17.62
CA GLY A 42 9.69 4.37 19.03
C GLY A 42 8.21 4.27 19.44
N GLY A 43 7.37 3.58 18.69
CA GLY A 43 5.94 3.41 18.99
C GLY A 43 5.12 4.71 18.89
N LYS A 44 5.65 5.73 18.25
CA LYS A 44 5.04 7.09 18.22
C LYS A 44 3.76 7.19 17.42
N GLN A 45 3.40 6.21 16.61
CA GLN A 45 2.23 6.20 15.72
C GLN A 45 2.04 7.51 14.93
N SER A 46 3.15 8.10 14.50
CA SER A 46 3.18 9.41 13.83
C SER A 46 2.63 9.43 12.39
N PRO A 47 2.62 8.31 11.62
CA PRO A 47 2.02 8.32 10.30
C PRO A 47 0.51 8.54 10.36
N ILE A 48 -0.01 9.34 9.44
CA ILE A 48 -1.44 9.49 9.18
C ILE A 48 -1.74 8.80 7.85
N ILE A 49 -2.77 7.98 7.85
CA ILE A 49 -3.29 7.34 6.64
C ILE A 49 -4.40 8.24 6.10
N VAL A 50 -4.16 8.86 4.94
CA VAL A 50 -5.19 9.63 4.24
C VAL A 50 -5.81 8.69 3.20
N ALA A 51 -6.99 8.17 3.50
CA ALA A 51 -7.74 7.34 2.57
C ALA A 51 -8.48 8.22 1.55
N ILE A 52 -7.79 8.54 0.46
CA ILE A 52 -8.45 9.05 -0.75
C ILE A 52 -8.71 7.88 -1.70
N THR A 53 -8.50 6.69 -1.25
CA THR A 53 -8.44 5.36 -1.85
C THR A 53 -7.08 4.66 -1.79
N LEU A 54 -6.11 5.00 -0.90
CA LEU A 54 -4.80 4.33 -0.93
C LEU A 54 -4.00 4.34 0.39
N PRO A 55 -3.58 3.20 0.91
CA PRO A 55 -2.60 3.11 2.00
C PRO A 55 -1.55 1.97 2.02
N GLN A 56 -0.62 1.98 2.97
CA GLN A 56 0.76 1.45 2.99
C GLN A 56 1.00 -0.05 3.38
N GLU A 57 2.26 -0.44 3.59
CA GLU A 57 2.86 -1.79 3.52
C GLU A 57 2.10 -2.99 4.15
N ASN A 58 1.65 -2.92 5.41
CA ASN A 58 0.85 -4.00 6.01
C ASN A 58 -0.48 -4.17 5.30
N MET A 59 -0.98 -3.09 4.75
CA MET A 59 -2.18 -3.06 3.94
C MET A 59 -1.96 -3.79 2.62
N MET A 60 -0.73 -3.82 2.10
CA MET A 60 -0.42 -4.58 0.89
C MET A 60 -0.60 -6.08 1.07
N LEU A 61 -0.25 -6.63 2.21
CA LEU A 61 -0.47 -8.05 2.52
C LEU A 61 -1.93 -8.34 2.83
N ALA A 62 -2.58 -7.47 3.62
CA ALA A 62 -4.00 -7.58 3.91
C ALA A 62 -4.85 -7.50 2.63
N ALA A 63 -4.59 -6.52 1.75
CA ALA A 63 -5.27 -6.40 0.48
C ALA A 63 -5.08 -7.65 -0.40
N ALA A 64 -3.85 -8.17 -0.48
CA ALA A 64 -3.56 -9.36 -1.25
C ALA A 64 -4.25 -10.61 -0.68
N SER A 65 -4.39 -10.74 0.64
CA SER A 65 -5.12 -11.84 1.29
C SER A 65 -6.62 -11.78 1.04
N LEU A 66 -7.16 -10.58 0.84
CA LEU A 66 -8.56 -10.32 0.52
C LEU A 66 -8.85 -10.31 -1.00
N GLY A 67 -7.90 -10.76 -1.83
CA GLY A 67 -8.05 -10.86 -3.27
C GLY A 67 -7.93 -9.54 -4.04
N LEU A 68 -7.49 -8.47 -3.39
CA LEU A 68 -7.24 -7.19 -4.04
C LEU A 68 -5.85 -7.15 -4.70
N GLY A 69 -5.78 -6.44 -5.81
CA GLY A 69 -4.53 -6.06 -6.46
C GLY A 69 -4.04 -4.71 -5.95
N LEU A 70 -2.74 -4.53 -5.95
CA LEU A 70 -2.14 -3.29 -5.46
C LEU A 70 -0.77 -3.02 -6.07
N VAL A 71 -0.37 -1.75 -6.07
CA VAL A 71 0.99 -1.32 -6.43
C VAL A 71 1.41 -0.13 -5.57
N TRP A 72 2.65 -0.16 -5.11
CA TRP A 72 3.29 0.96 -4.43
C TRP A 72 3.67 2.04 -5.44
N VAL A 73 3.34 3.29 -5.12
CA VAL A 73 3.71 4.49 -5.88
C VAL A 73 4.63 5.34 -5.01
N HIS A 74 5.77 5.75 -5.53
CA HIS A 74 6.81 6.45 -4.76
C HIS A 74 7.08 7.84 -5.34
N ARG A 75 6.04 8.68 -5.41
CA ARG A 75 6.13 10.06 -5.90
C ARG A 75 5.52 11.11 -4.97
N GLU A 76 4.91 10.71 -3.88
CA GLU A 76 4.10 11.55 -2.98
C GLU A 76 4.94 12.64 -2.33
N ARG A 77 6.21 12.37 -2.06
CA ARG A 77 7.13 13.37 -1.50
C ARG A 77 7.25 14.59 -2.43
N GLY A 78 7.48 14.37 -3.72
CA GLY A 78 7.54 15.45 -4.70
C GLY A 78 6.21 16.16 -4.92
N ILE A 79 5.09 15.45 -4.75
CA ILE A 79 3.75 16.00 -4.90
C ILE A 79 3.40 16.89 -3.70
N PHE A 80 3.54 16.38 -2.47
CA PHE A 80 3.08 17.08 -1.26
C PHE A 80 4.08 18.08 -0.67
N ASP A 81 5.31 18.12 -1.16
CA ASP A 81 6.30 19.13 -0.77
C ASP A 81 6.17 20.44 -1.59
N ASN A 82 5.42 20.44 -2.70
CA ASN A 82 5.17 21.64 -3.49
C ASN A 82 3.89 22.38 -3.04
N LEU A 83 3.72 23.62 -3.52
CA LEU A 83 2.62 24.50 -3.11
C LEU A 83 1.23 23.89 -3.39
N LYS A 84 1.03 23.28 -4.58
CA LYS A 84 -0.25 22.64 -4.94
C LYS A 84 -0.57 21.46 -4.02
N GLY A 85 0.43 20.65 -3.69
CA GLY A 85 0.27 19.55 -2.75
C GLY A 85 -0.06 20.02 -1.35
N LYS A 86 0.53 21.10 -0.87
CA LYS A 86 0.20 21.71 0.42
C LYS A 86 -1.25 22.23 0.44
N THR A 87 -1.68 22.88 -0.64
CA THR A 87 -3.08 23.31 -0.78
C THR A 87 -4.03 22.12 -0.70
N LEU A 88 -3.70 21.01 -1.38
CA LEU A 88 -4.50 19.80 -1.35
C LEU A 88 -4.59 19.16 0.05
N LEU A 89 -3.47 19.10 0.79
CA LEU A 89 -3.50 18.63 2.20
C LEU A 89 -4.45 19.49 3.04
N LYS A 90 -4.41 20.81 2.86
CA LYS A 90 -5.31 21.74 3.57
C LYS A 90 -6.78 21.50 3.21
N GLU A 91 -7.10 21.31 1.94
CA GLU A 91 -8.46 20.99 1.48
C GLU A 91 -8.98 19.68 2.08
N TRP A 92 -8.11 18.72 2.34
CA TRP A 92 -8.44 17.46 3.01
C TRP A 92 -8.48 17.57 4.52
N GLY A 93 -8.27 18.74 5.11
CA GLY A 93 -8.22 18.94 6.55
C GLY A 93 -6.98 18.32 7.22
N VAL A 94 -5.94 18.08 6.44
CA VAL A 94 -4.68 17.46 6.89
C VAL A 94 -3.61 18.56 7.04
N SER A 95 -2.76 18.46 8.06
CA SER A 95 -1.72 19.46 8.32
C SER A 95 -0.76 19.62 7.13
N GLU A 96 -0.53 20.86 6.71
CA GLU A 96 0.44 21.21 5.66
C GLU A 96 1.90 20.90 6.04
N SER A 97 2.18 20.66 7.33
CA SER A 97 3.51 20.24 7.81
C SER A 97 3.84 18.78 7.48
N LEU A 98 2.84 17.98 7.15
CA LEU A 98 3.03 16.58 6.77
C LEU A 98 3.66 16.46 5.39
N ARG A 99 4.38 15.35 5.21
CA ARG A 99 5.06 15.01 3.95
C ARG A 99 4.56 13.67 3.46
N GLY A 100 4.41 13.54 2.15
CA GLY A 100 4.09 12.27 1.53
C GLY A 100 5.24 11.28 1.66
N VAL A 101 4.95 10.07 2.11
CA VAL A 101 5.90 8.95 2.21
C VAL A 101 5.74 8.02 1.01
N GLY A 102 4.52 7.73 0.64
CA GLY A 102 4.18 6.87 -0.49
C GLY A 102 2.67 6.70 -0.60
N ALA A 103 2.21 6.19 -1.72
CA ALA A 103 0.83 5.81 -1.96
C ALA A 103 0.72 4.36 -2.46
N ILE A 104 -0.45 3.78 -2.32
CA ILE A 104 -0.79 2.47 -2.85
C ILE A 104 -2.02 2.61 -3.74
N ALA A 105 -1.93 2.22 -5.01
CA ALA A 105 -3.12 2.01 -5.82
C ALA A 105 -3.72 0.65 -5.46
N LEU A 106 -5.02 0.61 -5.22
CA LEU A 106 -5.76 -0.55 -4.72
C LEU A 106 -7.01 -0.78 -5.56
N GLY A 107 -7.31 -2.03 -5.87
CA GLY A 107 -8.51 -2.39 -6.61
C GLY A 107 -8.56 -3.87 -6.96
N TYR A 108 -9.66 -4.32 -7.55
CA TYR A 108 -9.74 -5.67 -8.09
C TYR A 108 -8.87 -5.79 -9.35
N PRO A 109 -7.98 -6.81 -9.44
CA PRO A 109 -7.16 -7.00 -10.64
C PRO A 109 -8.01 -7.19 -11.89
N ALA A 110 -7.68 -6.48 -12.97
CA ALA A 110 -8.32 -6.71 -14.27
C ALA A 110 -7.86 -8.03 -14.92
N SER A 111 -6.69 -8.54 -14.52
CA SER A 111 -6.15 -9.82 -14.99
C SER A 111 -5.44 -10.54 -13.84
N SER A 112 -5.58 -11.86 -13.81
CA SER A 112 -4.86 -12.75 -12.87
C SER A 112 -3.47 -13.17 -13.36
N ASP A 113 -3.11 -12.86 -14.61
CA ASP A 113 -1.93 -13.42 -15.28
C ASP A 113 -0.65 -12.62 -15.09
N VAL A 114 -0.53 -11.87 -14.00
CA VAL A 114 0.70 -11.14 -13.69
C VAL A 114 1.78 -12.14 -13.22
N LYS A 115 2.69 -12.46 -14.12
CA LYS A 115 3.79 -13.38 -13.85
C LYS A 115 4.74 -12.84 -12.77
N ALA A 116 5.25 -13.74 -11.94
CA ALA A 116 6.32 -13.42 -11.02
C ALA A 116 7.61 -13.13 -11.79
N VAL A 117 8.33 -12.11 -11.37
CA VAL A 117 9.72 -11.91 -11.85
C VAL A 117 10.58 -13.00 -11.21
N GLU A 118 11.43 -13.63 -12.01
CA GLU A 118 12.42 -14.60 -11.54
C GLU A 118 13.35 -13.97 -10.50
N ARG A 119 13.62 -14.70 -9.42
CA ARG A 119 14.49 -14.21 -8.35
C ARG A 119 15.95 -14.56 -8.67
N LYS A 120 16.85 -13.63 -8.42
CA LYS A 120 18.28 -13.86 -8.57
C LYS A 120 18.74 -14.98 -7.63
N GLU A 121 19.64 -15.82 -8.06
CA GLU A 121 20.21 -16.92 -7.25
C GLU A 121 21.04 -16.40 -6.08
N ASP A 122 21.76 -15.30 -6.28
CA ASP A 122 22.65 -14.63 -5.32
C ASP A 122 21.96 -13.53 -4.50
N TYR A 123 20.63 -13.58 -4.35
CA TYR A 123 19.85 -12.55 -3.64
C TYR A 123 20.12 -12.53 -2.13
N ILE A 124 20.62 -13.63 -1.57
CA ILE A 124 20.89 -13.77 -0.13
C ILE A 124 22.38 -14.11 0.04
N VAL A 125 23.09 -13.21 0.72
CA VAL A 125 24.46 -13.46 1.18
C VAL A 125 24.38 -13.82 2.67
N ARG A 126 24.99 -14.93 3.05
CA ARG A 126 25.14 -15.33 4.46
C ARG A 126 26.60 -15.12 4.84
N ILE A 127 26.84 -14.40 5.91
CA ILE A 127 28.17 -14.11 6.47
C ILE A 127 28.36 -14.94 7.72
#